data_fe4d4c37de8db213c21dc8a55b049202
#
_entry.id   fe4d4c37de8db213c21dc8a55b049202
#
_cell.length_a   1.000
_cell.length_b   1.000
_cell.length_c   1.000
_cell.angle_alpha   90.00
_cell.angle_beta   90.00
_cell.angle_gamma   90.00
#
_symmetry.space_group_name_H-M   'P 1'
#
loop_
_entity.id
_entity.type
_entity.pdbx_description
1 polymer ?
#
loop_
_entity_poly.entity_id
_entity_poly.type
_entity_poly.pdbx_seq_one_letter_code
_entity_poly.pdbx_strand_id
1 'polypeptide(L)'
;MRRKIVAITSQYLKEPISQIVSELKLNCDIQVVSYNKFDTISEVYDSYAGDTDGFLISGKIAKAAIESTAHAYNRPIVSFEIDIAGLYRALLNLLISNRDLDMDRIILDFLIPIDGGCTATAFLKELDIDTVPPHINNWTKALTRTSIST
;
A
#
# COMPACT_ATOMS: atom_id res chain seq x y z
N MET A 1 32.18 0.54 1.02
CA MET A 1 31.27 0.83 2.16
C MET A 1 29.84 0.56 1.69
N ARG A 2 29.06 -0.28 2.35
CA ARG A 2 27.66 -0.48 1.99
C ARG A 2 26.83 0.72 2.43
N ARG A 3 25.89 1.16 1.60
CA ARG A 3 24.98 2.26 1.95
C ARG A 3 23.97 1.79 2.99
N LYS A 4 23.69 2.63 3.97
CA LYS A 4 22.67 2.40 4.97
C LYS A 4 21.36 3.05 4.54
N ILE A 5 20.30 2.29 4.45
CA ILE A 5 18.96 2.76 4.10
C ILE A 5 18.00 2.41 5.26
N VAL A 6 17.15 3.33 5.61
CA VAL A 6 16.08 3.06 6.58
C VAL A 6 14.73 3.01 5.86
N ALA A 7 14.01 1.92 6.01
CA ALA A 7 12.66 1.75 5.50
C ALA A 7 11.66 2.05 6.61
N ILE A 8 10.92 3.14 6.50
CA ILE A 8 9.88 3.53 7.47
C ILE A 8 8.52 3.08 6.95
N THR A 9 7.80 2.34 7.77
CA THR A 9 6.51 1.77 7.40
C THR A 9 5.53 1.74 8.57
N SER A 10 4.25 1.45 8.29
CA SER A 10 3.29 1.19 9.35
C SER A 10 3.61 -0.10 10.09
N GLN A 11 3.12 -0.22 11.32
CA GLN A 11 3.33 -1.42 12.15
C GLN A 11 2.89 -2.71 11.45
N TYR A 12 1.81 -2.66 10.67
CA TYR A 12 1.27 -3.83 9.95
C TYR A 12 2.17 -4.35 8.83
N LEU A 13 2.93 -3.45 8.19
CA LEU A 13 3.79 -3.79 7.06
C LEU A 13 5.23 -4.09 7.48
N LYS A 14 5.59 -3.88 8.74
CA LYS A 14 6.97 -4.08 9.23
C LYS A 14 7.45 -5.49 8.96
N GLU A 15 6.71 -6.48 9.39
CA GLU A 15 7.10 -7.89 9.24
C GLU A 15 7.16 -8.34 7.77
N PRO A 16 6.12 -8.11 6.94
CA PRO A 16 6.18 -8.44 5.51
C PRO A 16 7.35 -7.78 4.79
N ILE A 17 7.62 -6.50 5.06
CA ILE A 17 8.74 -5.79 4.42
C ILE A 17 10.08 -6.32 4.91
N SER A 18 10.22 -6.62 6.21
CA SER A 18 11.43 -7.22 6.76
C SER A 18 11.74 -8.57 6.13
N GLN A 19 10.73 -9.40 5.90
CA GLN A 19 10.88 -10.67 5.21
C GLN A 19 11.38 -10.47 3.78
N ILE A 20 10.72 -9.58 3.00
CA ILE A 20 11.15 -9.26 1.62
C ILE A 20 12.60 -8.77 1.61
N VAL A 21 12.96 -7.84 2.50
CA VAL A 21 14.33 -7.31 2.60
C VAL A 21 15.34 -8.43 2.88
N SER A 22 15.01 -9.39 3.73
CA SER A 22 15.88 -10.51 4.04
C SER A 22 16.11 -11.46 2.87
N GLU A 23 15.15 -11.60 1.98
CA GLU A 23 15.21 -12.45 0.79
C GLU A 23 15.96 -11.76 -0.38
N LEU A 24 15.98 -10.41 -0.39
CA LEU A 24 16.63 -9.65 -1.45
C LEU A 24 18.14 -9.57 -1.24
N LYS A 25 18.91 -9.96 -2.25
CA LYS A 25 20.39 -9.78 -2.27
C LYS A 25 20.73 -8.37 -2.71
N LEU A 26 20.54 -7.39 -1.84
CA LEU A 26 20.79 -5.99 -2.13
C LEU A 26 22.24 -5.60 -1.78
N ASN A 27 22.81 -4.63 -2.53
CA ASN A 27 24.14 -4.08 -2.23
C ASN A 27 24.05 -2.86 -1.26
N CYS A 28 23.10 -2.91 -0.34
CA CYS A 28 22.90 -1.93 0.73
C CYS A 28 22.37 -2.64 1.97
N ASP A 29 22.54 -2.00 3.12
CA ASP A 29 21.99 -2.47 4.39
C ASP A 29 20.66 -1.74 4.63
N ILE A 30 19.55 -2.47 4.68
CA ILE A 30 18.22 -1.90 4.89
C ILE A 30 17.75 -2.26 6.30
N GLN A 31 17.49 -1.24 7.11
CA GLN A 31 16.85 -1.38 8.40
C GLN A 31 15.37 -1.02 8.29
N VAL A 32 14.48 -1.95 8.66
CA VAL A 32 13.03 -1.72 8.63
C VAL A 32 12.57 -1.25 10.01
N VAL A 33 11.97 -0.08 10.06
CA VAL A 33 11.41 0.54 11.28
C VAL A 33 9.95 0.89 11.06
N SER A 34 9.17 0.97 12.13
CA SER A 34 7.76 1.29 12.03
C SER A 34 7.39 2.46 12.93
N TYR A 35 6.38 3.21 12.49
CA TYR A 35 5.67 4.16 13.34
C TYR A 35 4.37 3.54 13.86
N ASN A 36 4.00 3.89 15.08
CA ASN A 36 2.75 3.43 15.71
C ASN A 36 1.59 4.39 15.42
N LYS A 37 1.89 5.67 15.36
CA LYS A 37 0.93 6.72 15.04
C LYS A 37 1.50 7.56 13.91
N PHE A 38 0.63 7.99 13.02
CA PHE A 38 1.04 8.74 11.83
C PHE A 38 1.71 10.08 12.16
N ASP A 39 1.28 10.76 13.22
CA ASP A 39 1.83 12.01 13.72
C ASP A 39 3.29 11.88 14.23
N THR A 40 3.73 10.66 14.59
CA THR A 40 5.10 10.41 15.05
C THR A 40 6.09 10.08 13.93
N ILE A 41 5.66 10.09 12.67
CA ILE A 41 6.50 9.63 11.55
C ILE A 41 7.75 10.52 11.35
N SER A 42 7.62 11.83 11.55
CA SER A 42 8.73 12.78 11.47
C SER A 42 9.76 12.57 12.57
N GLU A 43 9.33 12.22 13.79
CA GLU A 43 10.22 11.87 14.89
C GLU A 43 11.01 10.60 14.61
N VAL A 44 10.34 9.58 13.99
CA VAL A 44 11.02 8.36 13.55
C VAL A 44 12.06 8.69 12.48
N TYR A 45 11.73 9.53 11.50
CA TYR A 45 12.68 9.99 10.48
C TYR A 45 13.92 10.64 11.14
N ASP A 46 13.72 11.62 12.02
CA ASP A 46 14.80 12.36 12.68
C ASP A 46 15.72 11.45 13.51
N SER A 47 15.16 10.42 14.14
CA SER A 47 15.91 9.46 14.95
C SER A 47 16.98 8.70 14.14
N TYR A 48 16.80 8.55 12.84
CA TYR A 48 17.71 7.82 11.95
C TYR A 48 18.45 8.70 10.96
N ALA A 49 18.00 9.93 10.71
CA ALA A 49 18.53 10.78 9.65
C ALA A 49 20.03 11.14 9.81
N GLY A 50 20.56 11.10 11.03
CA GLY A 50 21.97 11.33 11.30
C GLY A 50 22.91 10.19 10.86
N ASP A 51 22.43 8.95 10.81
CA ASP A 51 23.24 7.73 10.57
C ASP A 51 22.78 6.90 9.36
N THR A 52 22.05 7.51 8.43
CA THR A 52 21.59 6.84 7.21
C THR A 52 21.94 7.64 5.95
N ASP A 53 22.06 6.95 4.83
CA ASP A 53 22.28 7.57 3.51
C ASP A 53 20.96 7.97 2.83
N GLY A 54 19.82 7.37 3.22
CA GLY A 54 18.52 7.67 2.64
C GLY A 54 17.38 6.84 3.24
N PHE A 55 16.18 7.17 2.83
CA PHE A 55 14.96 6.56 3.33
C PHE A 55 14.09 5.97 2.24
N LEU A 56 13.46 4.84 2.56
CA LEU A 56 12.33 4.26 1.84
C LEU A 56 11.08 4.43 2.70
N ILE A 57 10.05 5.09 2.20
CA ILE A 57 8.84 5.36 2.95
C ILE A 57 7.65 4.65 2.32
N SER A 58 6.87 3.94 3.12
CA SER A 58 5.65 3.30 2.64
C SER A 58 4.53 4.32 2.44
N GLY A 59 4.31 4.72 1.18
CA GLY A 59 3.23 5.59 0.76
C GLY A 59 3.58 7.08 0.63
N LYS A 60 2.91 7.73 -0.31
CA LYS A 60 3.10 9.16 -0.63
C LYS A 60 2.71 10.08 0.53
N ILE A 61 1.63 9.75 1.23
CA ILE A 61 1.13 10.57 2.35
C ILE A 61 2.17 10.61 3.48
N ALA A 62 2.76 9.47 3.80
CA ALA A 62 3.81 9.36 4.79
C ALA A 62 5.07 10.16 4.40
N LYS A 63 5.46 10.08 3.11
CA LYS A 63 6.54 10.91 2.57
C LYS A 63 6.22 12.40 2.68
N ALA A 64 5.05 12.83 2.23
CA ALA A 64 4.62 14.22 2.29
C ALA A 64 4.58 14.76 3.73
N ALA A 65 4.17 13.96 4.70
CA ALA A 65 4.16 14.33 6.11
C ALA A 65 5.57 14.63 6.62
N ILE A 66 6.57 13.82 6.26
CA ILE A 66 7.97 14.08 6.59
C ILE A 66 8.45 15.34 5.88
N GLU A 67 8.24 15.47 4.58
CA GLU A 67 8.73 16.60 3.77
C GLU A 67 8.08 17.93 4.15
N SER A 68 6.91 17.92 4.81
CA SER A 68 6.25 19.13 5.33
C SER A 68 6.84 19.66 6.63
N THR A 69 7.74 18.92 7.27
CA THR A 69 8.34 19.25 8.55
C THR A 69 9.80 19.67 8.34
N ALA A 70 10.29 20.61 9.15
CA ALA A 70 11.71 20.98 9.14
C ALA A 70 12.54 19.93 9.88
N HIS A 71 13.61 19.45 9.27
CA HIS A 71 14.50 18.43 9.80
C HIS A 71 15.94 18.92 9.92
N ALA A 72 16.66 18.42 10.93
CA ALA A 72 18.08 18.72 11.11
C ALA A 72 18.96 18.14 9.98
N TYR A 73 18.55 17.02 9.40
CA TYR A 73 19.24 16.34 8.31
C TYR A 73 18.29 16.15 7.12
N ASN A 74 18.68 16.64 5.95
CA ASN A 74 17.90 16.45 4.73
C ASN A 74 18.47 15.25 3.95
N ARG A 75 17.88 14.08 4.16
CA ARG A 75 18.27 12.85 3.48
C ARG A 75 17.32 12.55 2.31
N PRO A 76 17.80 11.92 1.22
CA PRO A 76 16.96 11.49 0.12
C PRO A 76 15.83 10.57 0.60
N ILE A 77 14.62 10.86 0.17
CA ILE A 77 13.43 10.06 0.50
C ILE A 77 12.80 9.53 -0.79
N VAL A 78 12.62 8.22 -0.86
CA VAL A 78 11.87 7.55 -1.91
C VAL A 78 10.64 6.89 -1.29
N SER A 79 9.46 7.14 -1.84
CA SER A 79 8.25 6.40 -1.44
C SER A 79 8.07 5.19 -2.34
N PHE A 80 7.69 4.06 -1.75
CA PHE A 80 7.14 2.93 -2.47
C PHE A 80 5.63 2.91 -2.22
N GLU A 81 4.91 2.56 -3.26
CA GLU A 81 3.46 2.66 -3.30
C GLU A 81 2.85 1.31 -3.62
N ILE A 82 1.57 1.19 -3.31
CA ILE A 82 0.80 0.04 -3.78
C ILE A 82 0.70 0.17 -5.31
N ASP A 83 1.18 -0.83 -6.00
CA ASP A 83 0.98 -0.97 -7.43
C ASP A 83 -0.52 -1.18 -7.72
N ILE A 84 -1.04 -0.46 -8.71
CA ILE A 84 -2.44 -0.58 -9.15
C ILE A 84 -2.78 -2.04 -9.49
N ALA A 85 -1.87 -2.77 -10.14
CA ALA A 85 -2.06 -4.19 -10.43
C ALA A 85 -2.16 -5.04 -9.15
N GLY A 86 -1.39 -4.70 -8.11
CA GLY A 86 -1.49 -5.31 -6.78
C GLY A 86 -2.84 -5.05 -6.12
N LEU A 87 -3.36 -3.83 -6.24
CA LEU A 87 -4.68 -3.47 -5.75
C LEU A 87 -5.78 -4.27 -6.46
N TYR A 88 -5.76 -4.32 -7.80
CA TYR A 88 -6.74 -5.13 -8.54
C TYR A 88 -6.69 -6.60 -8.15
N ARG A 89 -5.51 -7.15 -7.97
CA ARG A 89 -5.34 -8.52 -7.49
C ARG A 89 -5.96 -8.72 -6.12
N ALA A 90 -5.75 -7.79 -5.19
CA ALA A 90 -6.33 -7.85 -3.85
C ALA A 90 -7.86 -7.77 -3.89
N LEU A 91 -8.43 -6.83 -4.65
CA LEU A 91 -9.87 -6.70 -4.85
C LEU A 91 -10.47 -7.96 -5.50
N LEU A 92 -9.81 -8.49 -6.53
CA LEU A 92 -10.27 -9.72 -7.19
C LEU A 92 -10.25 -10.91 -6.23
N ASN A 93 -9.19 -11.08 -5.45
CA ASN A 93 -9.11 -12.13 -4.44
C ASN A 93 -10.21 -11.97 -3.37
N LEU A 94 -10.48 -10.73 -2.93
CA LEU A 94 -11.55 -10.45 -1.99
C LEU A 94 -12.91 -10.86 -2.54
N LEU A 95 -13.21 -10.52 -3.81
CA LEU A 95 -14.46 -10.86 -4.49
C LEU A 95 -14.60 -12.37 -4.73
N ILE A 96 -13.51 -13.05 -5.10
CA ILE A 96 -13.52 -14.51 -5.30
C ILE A 96 -13.78 -15.23 -3.98
N SER A 97 -13.16 -14.76 -2.89
CA SER A 97 -13.29 -15.36 -1.56
C SER A 97 -14.64 -15.05 -0.90
N ASN A 98 -15.28 -13.95 -1.28
CA ASN A 98 -16.51 -13.45 -0.67
C ASN A 98 -17.51 -13.05 -1.76
N ARG A 99 -18.18 -14.03 -2.34
CA ARG A 99 -19.01 -13.86 -3.55
C ARG A 99 -20.23 -12.92 -3.39
N ASP A 100 -20.66 -12.67 -2.16
CA ASP A 100 -21.82 -11.84 -1.83
C ASP A 100 -21.43 -10.43 -1.37
N LEU A 101 -20.15 -10.04 -1.56
CA LEU A 101 -19.70 -8.70 -1.22
C LEU A 101 -20.32 -7.65 -2.16
N ASP A 102 -20.93 -6.66 -1.52
CA ASP A 102 -21.42 -5.47 -2.19
C ASP A 102 -20.28 -4.46 -2.37
N MET A 103 -19.94 -4.17 -3.61
CA MET A 103 -18.82 -3.27 -3.95
C MET A 103 -19.05 -1.83 -3.45
N ASP A 104 -20.32 -1.42 -3.30
CA ASP A 104 -20.65 -0.09 -2.78
C ASP A 104 -20.42 0.02 -1.26
N ARG A 105 -20.25 -1.12 -0.58
CA ARG A 105 -19.94 -1.19 0.86
C ARG A 105 -18.45 -1.44 1.15
N ILE A 106 -17.63 -1.59 0.13
CA ILE A 106 -16.17 -1.68 0.28
C ILE A 106 -15.60 -0.27 0.27
N ILE A 107 -15.00 0.15 1.37
CA ILE A 107 -14.33 1.43 1.51
C ILE A 107 -12.83 1.23 1.31
N LEU A 108 -12.25 2.01 0.42
CA LEU A 108 -10.81 2.05 0.15
C LEU A 108 -10.26 3.32 0.81
N ASP A 109 -9.66 3.19 1.99
CA ASP A 109 -9.19 4.31 2.80
C ASP A 109 -7.78 4.82 2.43
N PHE A 110 -7.04 4.04 1.65
CA PHE A 110 -5.64 4.32 1.34
C PHE A 110 -5.41 5.11 0.04
N LEU A 111 -6.44 5.34 -0.74
CA LEU A 111 -6.27 5.88 -2.09
C LEU A 111 -6.42 7.37 -2.19
N ILE A 112 -7.11 8.01 -1.26
CA ILE A 112 -7.46 9.42 -1.44
C ILE A 112 -7.57 10.13 -0.09
N PRO A 113 -7.00 11.34 0.02
CA PRO A 113 -7.38 12.28 1.07
C PRO A 113 -8.75 12.87 0.75
N ILE A 114 -9.75 12.03 0.52
CA ILE A 114 -11.15 12.45 0.44
C ILE A 114 -11.76 12.20 1.81
N ASP A 115 -12.33 13.22 2.41
CA ASP A 115 -13.10 13.10 3.63
C ASP A 115 -14.16 12.00 3.46
N GLY A 116 -13.99 10.89 4.18
CA GLY A 116 -14.93 9.79 4.20
C GLY A 116 -14.55 8.53 3.40
N GLY A 117 -13.39 8.49 2.76
CA GLY A 117 -12.96 7.34 1.94
C GLY A 117 -13.69 7.24 0.60
N CYS A 118 -13.23 6.31 -0.23
CA CYS A 118 -13.82 6.05 -1.55
C CYS A 118 -14.35 4.62 -1.59
N THR A 119 -15.57 4.41 -2.10
CA THR A 119 -16.05 3.06 -2.35
C THR A 119 -15.28 2.42 -3.50
N ALA A 120 -15.19 1.09 -3.51
CA ALA A 120 -14.54 0.36 -4.60
C ALA A 120 -15.18 0.70 -5.97
N THR A 121 -16.49 0.87 -6.02
CA THR A 121 -17.22 1.30 -7.23
C THR A 121 -16.82 2.71 -7.68
N ALA A 122 -16.75 3.67 -6.75
CA ALA A 122 -16.37 5.05 -7.08
C ALA A 122 -14.91 5.12 -7.58
N PHE A 123 -14.01 4.35 -6.96
CA PHE A 123 -12.62 4.24 -7.39
C PHE A 123 -12.48 3.68 -8.81
N LEU A 124 -13.21 2.64 -9.15
CA LEU A 124 -13.18 2.05 -10.50
C LEU A 124 -13.71 3.01 -11.55
N LYS A 125 -14.70 3.86 -11.22
CA LYS A 125 -15.20 4.91 -12.11
C LYS A 125 -14.16 6.00 -12.38
N GLU A 126 -13.37 6.40 -11.38
CA GLU A 126 -12.31 7.39 -11.57
C GLU A 126 -11.18 6.89 -12.49
N LEU A 127 -11.03 5.59 -12.64
CA LEU A 127 -10.04 4.98 -13.53
C LEU A 127 -10.56 4.78 -14.96
N ASP A 128 -11.67 5.41 -15.37
CA ASP A 128 -12.35 5.18 -16.66
C ASP A 128 -12.69 3.69 -16.90
N ILE A 129 -12.68 2.89 -15.85
CA ILE A 129 -13.24 1.56 -15.91
C ILE A 129 -14.75 1.73 -15.83
N ASP A 130 -15.35 2.00 -16.98
CA ASP A 130 -16.78 2.06 -17.16
C ASP A 130 -17.39 0.78 -16.63
N THR A 131 -18.00 0.93 -15.48
CA THR A 131 -18.83 -0.06 -14.85
C THR A 131 -18.13 -1.40 -14.61
N VAL A 132 -17.79 -1.67 -13.37
CA VAL A 132 -18.07 -3.04 -12.90
C VAL A 132 -19.44 -3.37 -13.48
N PRO A 133 -19.56 -4.24 -14.49
CA PRO A 133 -20.86 -4.51 -15.06
C PRO A 133 -21.76 -4.89 -13.90
N PRO A 134 -23.02 -4.45 -13.85
CA PRO A 134 -23.96 -4.78 -12.78
C PRO A 134 -24.13 -6.30 -12.58
N HIS A 135 -23.33 -7.08 -13.25
CA HIS A 135 -23.36 -8.53 -13.36
C HIS A 135 -22.04 -9.24 -13.04
N ILE A 136 -21.12 -8.68 -12.26
CA ILE A 136 -20.03 -9.50 -11.68
C ILE A 136 -20.63 -10.73 -10.97
N ASN A 137 -21.78 -10.59 -10.34
CA ASN A 137 -22.56 -11.72 -9.83
C ASN A 137 -22.95 -12.76 -10.90
N ASN A 138 -23.09 -12.39 -12.16
CA ASN A 138 -23.41 -13.30 -13.25
C ASN A 138 -22.18 -13.98 -13.86
N TRP A 139 -21.01 -13.30 -13.85
CA TRP A 139 -19.75 -13.90 -14.30
C TRP A 139 -19.27 -15.01 -13.36
N THR A 140 -19.41 -14.81 -12.05
CA THR A 140 -19.11 -15.87 -11.07
C THR A 140 -20.09 -17.03 -11.16
N LYS A 141 -21.37 -16.78 -11.49
CA LYS A 141 -22.35 -17.84 -11.78
C LYS A 141 -22.07 -18.58 -13.09
N ALA A 142 -21.56 -17.91 -14.11
CA ALA A 142 -21.17 -18.52 -15.40
C ALA A 142 -19.95 -19.45 -15.23
N LEU A 143 -18.93 -19.00 -14.51
CA LEU A 143 -17.72 -19.80 -14.23
C LEU A 143 -18.00 -21.04 -13.36
N THR A 144 -18.98 -20.96 -12.45
CA THR A 144 -19.39 -22.13 -11.63
C THR A 144 -20.23 -23.15 -12.41
N ARG A 145 -20.94 -22.72 -13.46
CA ARG A 145 -21.70 -23.65 -14.30
C ARG A 145 -20.81 -24.47 -15.25
N THR A 146 -19.66 -23.95 -15.63
CA THR A 146 -18.70 -24.64 -16.53
C THR A 146 -17.86 -25.69 -15.81
N SER A 147 -17.77 -25.69 -14.49
CA SER A 147 -16.99 -26.66 -13.72
C SER A 147 -17.79 -27.85 -13.18
N ILE A 148 -19.08 -27.99 -13.51
CA ILE A 148 -19.95 -29.09 -13.04
C ILE A 148 -20.37 -30.02 -14.18
N SER A 149 -19.82 -29.88 -15.39
CA SER A 149 -20.10 -30.78 -16.53
C SER A 149 -18.83 -31.54 -16.94
N THR A 150 -18.33 -32.39 -16.04
CA THR A 150 -17.47 -33.56 -16.37
C THR A 150 -17.72 -34.65 -15.37
#